data_bacbeea5a1d4e14855aa3f666369f503
#
_entry.id   bacbeea5a1d4e14855aa3f666369f503
#
_cell.length_a   1.000
_cell.length_b   1.000
_cell.length_c   1.000
_cell.angle_alpha   90.00
_cell.angle_beta   90.00
_cell.angle_gamma   90.00
#
_symmetry.space_group_name_H-M   'P 1'
#
loop_
_entity.id
_entity.type
_entity.pdbx_description
1 polymer ?
#
loop_
_entity_poly.entity_id
_entity_poly.type
_entity_poly.pdbx_seq_one_letter_code
_entity_poly.pdbx_strand_id
1 'polypeptide(L)'
;MNYWAVLLAAVSSFMLGGLWYSQALFGKIWNDENGGVKHDGHPAKVFGVAFVFSLLAAFAFARWVGPAPSLEYAIKHALLAGFGMVAACFGINYQFAQRSFKLLLIDGGYHTAQFLVFGLILGLWH
;
A
#
# COMPACT_ATOMS: atom_id res chain seq x y z
N MET A 1 10.93 2.51 -19.06
CA MET A 1 10.55 2.16 -17.68
C MET A 1 11.49 1.10 -17.14
N ASN A 2 11.93 1.24 -15.90
CA ASN A 2 12.76 0.23 -15.24
C ASN A 2 11.87 -0.82 -14.58
N TYR A 3 11.62 -1.92 -15.25
CA TYR A 3 10.74 -2.98 -14.74
C TYR A 3 11.29 -3.66 -13.48
N TRP A 4 12.62 -3.70 -13.31
CA TRP A 4 13.22 -4.25 -12.10
C TRP A 4 12.94 -3.36 -10.88
N ALA A 5 12.94 -2.03 -11.07
CA ALA A 5 12.57 -1.10 -10.01
C ALA A 5 11.09 -1.24 -9.65
N VAL A 6 10.22 -1.46 -10.63
CA VAL A 6 8.80 -1.71 -10.39
C VAL A 6 8.62 -2.99 -9.57
N LEU A 7 9.32 -4.05 -9.93
CA LEU A 7 9.26 -5.32 -9.19
C LEU A 7 9.78 -5.15 -7.75
N LEU A 8 10.90 -4.46 -7.59
CA LEU A 8 11.45 -4.19 -6.25
C LEU A 8 10.48 -3.36 -5.42
N ALA A 9 9.85 -2.36 -6.01
CA ALA A 9 8.85 -1.53 -5.34
C ALA A 9 7.68 -2.39 -4.83
N ALA A 10 7.15 -3.26 -5.69
CA ALA A 10 6.04 -4.14 -5.32
C ALA A 10 6.44 -5.12 -4.20
N VAL A 11 7.61 -5.75 -4.31
CA VAL A 11 8.11 -6.69 -3.29
C VAL A 11 8.33 -5.96 -1.97
N SER A 12 8.97 -4.79 -2.01
CA SER A 12 9.27 -4.02 -0.80
C SER A 12 8.00 -3.56 -0.09
N SER A 13 7.01 -3.08 -0.83
CA SER A 13 5.74 -2.66 -0.25
C SER A 13 4.96 -3.84 0.31
N PHE A 14 5.06 -5.01 -0.33
CA PHE A 14 4.42 -6.23 0.15
C PHE A 14 5.04 -6.69 1.48
N MET A 15 6.37 -6.61 1.59
CA MET A 15 7.08 -6.90 2.84
C MET A 15 6.71 -5.90 3.93
N LEU A 16 6.59 -4.63 3.58
CA LEU A 16 6.10 -3.60 4.51
C LEU A 16 4.71 -3.96 5.02
N GLY A 17 3.83 -4.46 4.16
CA GLY A 17 2.50 -4.92 4.53
C GLY A 17 2.55 -6.05 5.53
N GLY A 18 3.43 -7.02 5.32
CA GLY A 18 3.63 -8.12 6.27
C GLY A 18 4.04 -7.63 7.65
N LEU A 19 4.94 -6.65 7.71
CA LEU A 19 5.35 -6.04 8.97
C LEU A 19 4.23 -5.17 9.57
N TRP A 20 3.58 -4.35 8.76
CA TRP A 20 2.55 -3.41 9.19
C TRP A 20 1.39 -4.11 9.89
N TYR A 21 0.94 -5.24 9.30
CA TYR A 21 -0.19 -6.02 9.81
C TYR A 21 0.24 -7.16 10.72
N SER A 22 1.51 -7.20 11.12
CA SER A 22 2.00 -8.22 12.04
C SER A 22 1.59 -7.90 13.48
N GLN A 23 1.70 -8.91 14.36
CA GLN A 23 1.43 -8.73 15.79
C GLN A 23 2.38 -7.72 16.44
N ALA A 24 3.56 -7.51 15.84
CA ALA A 24 4.54 -6.54 16.34
C ALA A 24 4.09 -5.09 16.14
N LEU A 25 3.22 -4.82 15.16
CA LEU A 25 2.72 -3.47 14.86
C LEU A 25 1.19 -3.40 15.04
N PHE A 26 0.44 -3.42 13.94
CA PHE A 26 -0.99 -3.08 13.98
C PHE A 26 -1.92 -4.28 13.82
N GLY A 27 -1.37 -5.49 13.68
CA GLY A 27 -2.18 -6.67 13.38
C GLY A 27 -3.25 -6.96 14.42
N LYS A 28 -2.92 -6.84 15.71
CA LYS A 28 -3.89 -7.08 16.78
C LYS A 28 -5.01 -6.05 16.76
N ILE A 29 -4.67 -4.76 16.66
CA ILE A 29 -5.66 -3.69 16.62
C ILE A 29 -6.55 -3.85 15.40
N TRP A 30 -5.96 -4.17 14.26
CA TRP A 30 -6.70 -4.37 13.01
C TRP A 30 -7.69 -5.54 13.14
N ASN A 31 -7.26 -6.67 13.71
CA ASN A 31 -8.13 -7.82 13.94
C ASN A 31 -9.29 -7.47 14.89
N ASP A 32 -9.00 -6.80 15.99
CA ASP A 32 -10.01 -6.42 16.97
C ASP A 32 -11.03 -5.46 16.37
N GLU A 33 -10.56 -4.49 15.57
CA GLU A 33 -11.46 -3.52 14.92
C GLU A 33 -12.27 -4.14 13.79
N ASN A 34 -11.84 -5.26 13.23
CA ASN A 34 -12.61 -6.04 12.27
C ASN A 34 -13.54 -7.08 12.91
N GLY A 35 -13.72 -7.03 14.25
CA GLY A 35 -14.62 -7.91 14.96
C GLY A 35 -14.05 -9.29 15.26
N GLY A 36 -12.73 -9.48 15.13
CA GLY A 36 -12.08 -10.75 15.44
C GLY A 36 -12.43 -11.88 14.47
N VAL A 37 -12.86 -11.55 13.25
CA VAL A 37 -13.27 -12.55 12.26
C VAL A 37 -12.06 -13.34 11.77
N LYS A 38 -12.16 -14.67 11.81
CA LYS A 38 -11.16 -15.53 11.20
C LYS A 38 -11.31 -15.52 9.69
N HIS A 39 -10.20 -15.30 9.00
CA HIS A 39 -10.17 -15.34 7.55
C HIS A 39 -9.86 -16.77 7.10
N ASP A 40 -10.81 -17.41 6.41
CA ASP A 40 -10.69 -18.79 5.98
C ASP A 40 -9.98 -18.95 4.63
N GLY A 41 -9.48 -17.86 4.04
CA GLY A 41 -8.79 -17.92 2.75
C GLY A 41 -7.47 -18.66 2.84
N HIS A 42 -7.15 -19.45 1.81
CA HIS A 42 -5.85 -20.12 1.72
C HIS A 42 -4.75 -19.06 1.64
N PRO A 43 -3.71 -19.12 2.51
CA PRO A 43 -2.68 -18.09 2.56
C PRO A 43 -2.01 -17.82 1.21
N ALA A 44 -1.69 -18.89 0.45
CA ALA A 44 -1.03 -18.73 -0.85
C ALA A 44 -1.91 -17.95 -1.83
N LYS A 45 -3.22 -18.19 -1.82
CA LYS A 45 -4.16 -17.46 -2.68
C LYS A 45 -4.28 -15.99 -2.24
N VAL A 46 -4.46 -15.76 -0.95
CA VAL A 46 -4.63 -14.41 -0.41
C VAL A 46 -3.39 -13.56 -0.68
N PHE A 47 -2.22 -14.06 -0.32
CA PHE A 47 -0.97 -13.32 -0.51
C PHE A 47 -0.59 -13.21 -1.98
N GLY A 48 -0.85 -14.26 -2.79
CA GLY A 48 -0.58 -14.21 -4.22
C GLY A 48 -1.41 -13.16 -4.93
N VAL A 49 -2.71 -13.09 -4.66
CA VAL A 49 -3.60 -12.09 -5.25
C VAL A 49 -3.22 -10.70 -4.75
N ALA A 50 -2.92 -10.55 -3.47
CA ALA A 50 -2.48 -9.26 -2.92
C ALA A 50 -1.19 -8.79 -3.58
N PHE A 51 -0.24 -9.69 -3.83
CA PHE A 51 1.00 -9.34 -4.52
C PHE A 51 0.74 -8.88 -5.96
N VAL A 52 -0.15 -9.55 -6.67
CA VAL A 52 -0.53 -9.13 -8.03
C VAL A 52 -1.09 -7.72 -8.03
N PHE A 53 -1.94 -7.38 -7.06
CA PHE A 53 -2.46 -6.01 -6.94
C PHE A 53 -1.35 -5.01 -6.54
N SER A 54 -0.41 -5.41 -5.71
CA SER A 54 0.75 -4.57 -5.38
C SER A 54 1.60 -4.28 -6.62
N LEU A 55 1.78 -5.29 -7.46
CA LEU A 55 2.50 -5.15 -8.72
C LEU A 55 1.78 -4.21 -9.68
N LEU A 56 0.45 -4.35 -9.78
CA LEU A 56 -0.37 -3.46 -10.58
C LEU A 56 -0.27 -2.01 -10.10
N ALA A 57 -0.35 -1.80 -8.79
CA ALA A 57 -0.26 -0.47 -8.20
C ALA A 57 1.11 0.16 -8.47
N ALA A 58 2.19 -0.60 -8.29
CA ALA A 58 3.55 -0.12 -8.55
C ALA A 58 3.75 0.22 -10.03
N PHE A 59 3.25 -0.63 -10.91
CA PHE A 59 3.31 -0.38 -12.36
C PHE A 59 2.53 0.89 -12.74
N ALA A 60 1.31 1.03 -12.26
CA ALA A 60 0.49 2.19 -12.55
C ALA A 60 1.14 3.47 -12.05
N PHE A 61 1.71 3.44 -10.84
CA PHE A 61 2.41 4.59 -10.29
C PHE A 61 3.65 4.93 -11.12
N ALA A 62 4.42 3.92 -11.53
CA ALA A 62 5.60 4.14 -12.38
C ALA A 62 5.22 4.77 -13.72
N ARG A 63 4.11 4.33 -14.33
CA ARG A 63 3.60 4.94 -15.56
C ARG A 63 3.21 6.39 -15.35
N TRP A 64 2.61 6.68 -14.22
CA TRP A 64 2.13 8.03 -13.92
C TRP A 64 3.29 9.02 -13.72
N VAL A 65 4.30 8.63 -12.93
CA VAL A 65 5.45 9.51 -12.67
C VAL A 65 6.40 9.60 -13.86
N GLY A 66 6.31 8.67 -14.78
CA GLY A 66 7.13 8.68 -16.00
C GLY A 66 8.54 8.11 -15.78
N PRO A 67 9.36 8.07 -16.85
CA PRO A 67 10.72 7.57 -16.76
C PRO A 67 11.62 8.55 -16.01
N ALA A 68 12.55 8.03 -15.23
CA ALA A 68 13.58 8.78 -14.53
C ALA A 68 13.06 10.00 -13.74
N PRO A 69 12.04 9.83 -12.87
CA PRO A 69 11.57 10.95 -12.07
C PRO A 69 12.64 11.37 -11.05
N SER A 70 12.68 12.67 -10.71
CA SER A 70 13.48 13.11 -9.58
C SER A 70 12.90 12.54 -8.29
N LEU A 71 13.73 12.41 -7.26
CA LEU A 71 13.26 11.92 -5.95
C LEU A 71 12.16 12.82 -5.40
N GLU A 72 12.33 14.13 -5.48
CA GLU A 72 11.32 15.09 -5.00
C GLU A 72 9.99 14.91 -5.72
N TYR A 73 10.01 14.81 -7.05
CA TYR A 73 8.81 14.61 -7.87
C TYR A 73 8.13 13.30 -7.50
N ALA A 74 8.91 12.22 -7.40
CA ALA A 74 8.37 10.90 -7.08
C ALA A 74 7.73 10.86 -5.70
N ILE A 75 8.34 11.48 -4.69
CA ILE A 75 7.81 11.52 -3.33
C ILE A 75 6.53 12.37 -3.25
N LYS A 76 6.50 13.52 -3.92
CA LYS A 76 5.30 14.35 -3.97
C LYS A 76 4.12 13.60 -4.60
N HIS A 77 4.36 12.89 -5.69
CA HIS A 77 3.33 12.10 -6.35
C HIS A 77 2.94 10.87 -5.52
N ALA A 78 3.89 10.29 -4.79
CA ALA A 78 3.60 9.20 -3.87
C ALA A 78 2.64 9.63 -2.77
N LEU A 79 2.85 10.80 -2.18
CA LEU A 79 1.94 11.34 -1.18
C LEU A 79 0.57 11.67 -1.77
N LEU A 80 0.55 12.24 -2.97
CA LEU A 80 -0.69 12.57 -3.65
C LEU A 80 -1.49 11.30 -3.95
N ALA A 81 -0.84 10.24 -4.43
CA ALA A 81 -1.51 8.97 -4.72
C ALA A 81 -1.91 8.22 -3.44
N GLY A 82 -0.96 8.00 -2.54
CA GLY A 82 -1.19 7.17 -1.35
C GLY A 82 -2.14 7.81 -0.36
N PHE A 83 -1.93 9.06 -0.03
CA PHE A 83 -2.79 9.77 0.91
C PHE A 83 -3.98 10.41 0.22
N GLY A 84 -3.75 11.18 -0.84
CA GLY A 84 -4.78 12.00 -1.46
C GLY A 84 -5.80 11.22 -2.28
N MET A 85 -5.42 10.06 -2.81
CA MET A 85 -6.30 9.22 -3.61
C MET A 85 -6.70 7.95 -2.90
N VAL A 86 -5.73 7.08 -2.57
CA VAL A 86 -6.04 5.75 -2.02
C VAL A 86 -6.58 5.83 -0.61
N ALA A 87 -5.87 6.47 0.32
CA ALA A 87 -6.35 6.59 1.70
C ALA A 87 -7.67 7.37 1.75
N ALA A 88 -7.81 8.42 0.95
CA ALA A 88 -9.06 9.17 0.89
C ALA A 88 -10.22 8.31 0.41
N CYS A 89 -10.01 7.43 -0.58
CA CYS A 89 -11.04 6.50 -1.06
C CYS A 89 -11.41 5.47 0.01
N PHE A 90 -10.43 4.96 0.77
CA PHE A 90 -10.74 4.14 1.95
C PHE A 90 -11.58 4.90 2.96
N GLY A 91 -11.30 6.19 3.15
CA GLY A 91 -12.08 7.04 4.03
C GLY A 91 -13.54 7.12 3.62
N ILE A 92 -13.80 7.27 2.32
CA ILE A 92 -15.17 7.29 1.79
C ILE A 92 -15.86 5.95 2.06
N ASN A 93 -15.21 4.85 1.71
CA ASN A 93 -15.80 3.52 1.88
C ASN A 93 -16.04 3.19 3.35
N TYR A 94 -15.10 3.53 4.23
CA TYR A 94 -15.21 3.23 5.65
C TYR A 94 -16.27 4.07 6.32
N GLN A 95 -16.53 5.29 5.83
CA GLN A 95 -17.63 6.09 6.34
C GLN A 95 -18.97 5.44 6.04
N PHE A 96 -19.19 4.99 4.80
CA PHE A 96 -20.44 4.32 4.43
C PHE A 96 -20.58 2.94 5.10
N ALA A 97 -19.48 2.20 5.25
CA ALA A 97 -19.48 0.91 5.93
C ALA A 97 -19.50 1.04 7.45
N GLN A 98 -19.41 2.25 7.97
CA GLN A 98 -19.38 2.56 9.40
C GLN A 98 -18.24 1.81 10.12
N ARG A 99 -17.08 1.73 9.47
CA ARG A 99 -15.88 1.17 10.07
C ARG A 99 -15.18 2.22 10.93
N SER A 100 -14.40 1.75 11.91
CA SER A 100 -13.75 2.66 12.87
C SER A 100 -12.70 3.54 12.21
N PHE A 101 -12.46 4.69 12.80
CA PHE A 101 -11.40 5.61 12.38
C PHE A 101 -10.02 4.99 12.60
N LYS A 102 -9.86 4.15 13.64
CA LYS A 102 -8.60 3.41 13.86
C LYS A 102 -8.28 2.51 12.67
N LEU A 103 -9.29 1.81 12.15
CA LEU A 103 -9.12 0.93 10.99
C LEU A 103 -8.70 1.74 9.77
N LEU A 104 -9.31 2.90 9.56
CA LEU A 104 -8.93 3.80 8.47
C LEU A 104 -7.48 4.27 8.60
N LEU A 105 -7.04 4.63 9.80
CA LEU A 105 -5.67 5.05 10.02
C LEU A 105 -4.68 3.94 9.72
N ILE A 106 -5.00 2.70 10.08
CA ILE A 106 -4.13 1.56 9.81
C ILE A 106 -4.05 1.29 8.31
N ASP A 107 -5.20 1.14 7.66
CA ASP A 107 -5.23 0.77 6.23
C ASP A 107 -4.81 1.93 5.33
N GLY A 108 -5.29 3.14 5.61
CA GLY A 108 -4.89 4.34 4.87
C GLY A 108 -3.42 4.68 5.10
N GLY A 109 -2.93 4.49 6.32
CA GLY A 109 -1.53 4.67 6.67
C GLY A 109 -0.64 3.70 5.91
N TYR A 110 -1.05 2.43 5.81
CA TYR A 110 -0.30 1.44 5.03
C TYR A 110 -0.17 1.86 3.57
N HIS A 111 -1.26 2.23 2.93
CA HIS A 111 -1.22 2.58 1.51
C HIS A 111 -0.45 3.87 1.27
N THR A 112 -0.50 4.83 2.20
CA THR A 112 0.36 6.01 2.12
C THR A 112 1.83 5.61 2.19
N ALA A 113 2.21 4.77 3.15
CA ALA A 113 3.57 4.26 3.28
C ALA A 113 3.99 3.42 2.07
N GLN A 114 3.07 2.60 1.53
CA GLN A 114 3.30 1.80 0.34
C GLN A 114 3.70 2.67 -0.85
N PHE A 115 2.94 3.73 -1.11
CA PHE A 115 3.26 4.63 -2.22
C PHE A 115 4.54 5.43 -1.97
N LEU A 116 4.84 5.76 -0.71
CA LEU A 116 6.12 6.38 -0.38
C LEU A 116 7.30 5.45 -0.71
N VAL A 117 7.15 4.15 -0.46
CA VAL A 117 8.16 3.15 -0.86
C VAL A 117 8.30 3.14 -2.39
N PHE A 118 7.20 3.16 -3.12
CA PHE A 118 7.24 3.23 -4.59
C PHE A 118 8.00 4.48 -5.05
N GLY A 119 7.67 5.63 -4.48
CA GLY A 119 8.31 6.90 -4.84
C GLY A 119 9.79 6.90 -4.53
N LEU A 120 10.17 6.37 -3.38
CA LEU A 120 11.57 6.29 -2.97
C LEU A 120 12.37 5.43 -3.94
N ILE A 121 11.88 4.24 -4.25
CA ILE A 121 12.60 3.30 -5.13
C ILE A 121 12.69 3.85 -6.55
N LEU A 122 11.57 4.34 -7.11
CA LEU A 122 11.55 4.85 -8.48
C LEU A 122 12.31 6.17 -8.62
N GLY A 123 12.36 6.97 -7.56
CA GLY A 123 13.13 8.21 -7.55
C GLY A 123 14.63 8.01 -7.40
N LEU A 124 15.05 6.89 -6.82
CA LEU A 124 16.46 6.57 -6.61
C LEU A 124 17.02 5.59 -7.65
N TRP A 125 16.17 4.76 -8.24
CA TRP A 125 16.59 3.74 -9.20
C TRP A 125 15.71 3.79 -10.44
N HIS A 126 16.24 4.45 -11.47
CA HIS A 126 15.55 4.57 -12.74
C HIS A 126 16.45 4.35 -13.96
#